data_ac0e31be52b769e6967535d07cc28775
#
_entry.id   ac0e31be52b769e6967535d07cc28775
#
_cell.length_a   1.000
_cell.length_b   1.000
_cell.length_c   1.000
_cell.angle_alpha   90.00
_cell.angle_beta   90.00
_cell.angle_gamma   90.00
#
_symmetry.space_group_name_H-M   'P 1'
#
loop_
_entity.id
_entity.type
_entity.pdbx_description
1 polymer ?
#
loop_
_entity_poly.entity_id
_entity_poly.type
_entity_poly.pdbx_seq_one_letter_code
_entity_poly.pdbx_strand_id
1 'polypeptide(L)'
;MTMSLQLGRRDRRTLVIGAATVSVLIGLSRGLPALRTWMRDRTARARAAAEQLASVQSGIRRLPVLRESLLVRRARLAALDSVIPAASTPSGVAAVVASILEGVADENDVKLTTLQLRADTAVRAGRVRVSVRVGGVADVSGLAGLLRAIEAGETPLVVRDLRVSQPEPAAPDSKPETLRFDMSVAGLGRIAARRPETRE
;
A
#
# COMPACT_ATOMS: atom_id res chain seq x y z
N MET A 1 -85.35 -11.13 28.94
CA MET A 1 -85.19 -12.27 29.85
C MET A 1 -83.88 -12.11 30.61
N THR A 2 -83.95 -11.51 31.79
CA THR A 2 -82.74 -11.33 32.64
C THR A 2 -82.70 -12.44 33.64
N MET A 3 -81.89 -13.42 33.45
CA MET A 3 -81.64 -14.56 34.35
C MET A 3 -80.76 -14.04 35.52
N SER A 4 -81.42 -13.70 36.66
CA SER A 4 -80.70 -13.38 37.89
C SER A 4 -80.22 -14.67 38.52
N LEU A 5 -78.96 -15.04 38.31
CA LEU A 5 -78.25 -16.10 39.00
C LEU A 5 -78.06 -15.72 40.44
N GLN A 6 -78.97 -16.25 41.36
CA GLN A 6 -78.74 -16.15 42.80
C GLN A 6 -77.64 -17.16 43.20
N LEU A 7 -76.38 -16.68 43.17
CA LEU A 7 -75.25 -17.46 43.67
C LEU A 7 -75.23 -17.50 45.20
N GLY A 8 -75.32 -18.71 45.73
CA GLY A 8 -75.17 -18.96 47.16
C GLY A 8 -73.81 -18.52 47.67
N ARG A 9 -73.70 -18.16 49.00
CA ARG A 9 -72.49 -17.75 49.62
C ARG A 9 -71.25 -18.68 49.42
N ARG A 10 -71.52 -19.97 49.22
CA ARG A 10 -70.53 -21.03 48.93
C ARG A 10 -70.02 -20.94 47.48
N ASP A 11 -70.90 -20.69 46.50
CA ASP A 11 -70.53 -20.56 45.11
C ASP A 11 -69.72 -19.33 44.82
N ARG A 12 -69.96 -18.27 45.57
CA ARG A 12 -69.17 -17.01 45.44
C ARG A 12 -67.72 -17.19 45.90
N ARG A 13 -67.47 -18.03 46.94
CA ARG A 13 -66.11 -18.34 47.41
C ARG A 13 -65.36 -19.21 46.43
N THR A 14 -65.99 -20.22 45.85
CA THR A 14 -65.37 -21.08 44.79
C THR A 14 -65.10 -20.29 43.53
N LEU A 15 -65.96 -19.38 43.13
CA LEU A 15 -65.74 -18.50 41.99
C LEU A 15 -64.58 -17.55 42.19
N VAL A 16 -64.45 -16.96 43.38
CA VAL A 16 -63.34 -16.07 43.72
C VAL A 16 -62.00 -16.84 43.73
N ILE A 17 -61.99 -18.04 44.32
CA ILE A 17 -60.79 -18.88 44.35
C ILE A 17 -60.43 -19.33 42.93
N GLY A 18 -61.40 -19.71 42.09
CA GLY A 18 -61.18 -20.07 40.71
C GLY A 18 -60.66 -18.90 39.87
N ALA A 19 -61.24 -17.71 40.05
CA ALA A 19 -60.75 -16.50 39.36
C ALA A 19 -59.33 -16.13 39.77
N ALA A 20 -59.00 -16.25 41.07
CA ALA A 20 -57.66 -15.97 41.59
C ALA A 20 -56.63 -16.96 41.03
N THR A 21 -56.95 -18.27 40.98
CA THR A 21 -56.05 -19.28 40.38
C THR A 21 -55.84 -19.06 38.92
N VAL A 22 -56.86 -18.73 38.15
CA VAL A 22 -56.74 -18.44 36.70
C VAL A 22 -55.93 -17.17 36.51
N SER A 23 -56.13 -16.12 37.31
CA SER A 23 -55.35 -14.90 37.22
C SER A 23 -53.87 -15.13 37.53
N VAL A 24 -53.52 -15.92 38.52
CA VAL A 24 -52.16 -16.34 38.85
C VAL A 24 -51.52 -17.13 37.72
N LEU A 25 -52.25 -18.09 37.13
CA LEU A 25 -51.79 -18.89 36.01
C LEU A 25 -51.53 -18.01 34.76
N ILE A 26 -52.40 -17.08 34.44
CA ILE A 26 -52.25 -16.15 33.34
C ILE A 26 -51.06 -15.20 33.62
N GLY A 27 -50.92 -14.72 34.85
CA GLY A 27 -49.77 -13.88 35.28
C GLY A 27 -48.43 -14.62 35.15
N LEU A 28 -48.38 -15.87 35.59
CA LEU A 28 -47.19 -16.72 35.45
C LEU A 28 -46.91 -17.07 33.98
N SER A 29 -47.92 -17.42 33.20
CA SER A 29 -47.70 -17.82 31.79
C SER A 29 -47.28 -16.69 30.90
N ARG A 30 -47.67 -15.45 31.16
CA ARG A 30 -47.29 -14.28 30.38
C ARG A 30 -46.13 -13.48 30.99
N GLY A 31 -46.01 -13.46 32.33
CA GLY A 31 -44.97 -12.74 33.04
C GLY A 31 -43.58 -13.37 32.95
N LEU A 32 -43.52 -14.71 33.06
CA LEU A 32 -42.25 -15.46 32.97
C LEU A 32 -41.53 -15.30 31.62
N PRO A 33 -42.17 -15.43 30.45
CA PRO A 33 -41.48 -15.19 29.19
C PRO A 33 -41.03 -13.72 29.02
N ALA A 34 -41.81 -12.74 29.46
CA ALA A 34 -41.46 -11.35 29.41
C ALA A 34 -40.24 -11.05 30.27
N LEU A 35 -40.12 -11.62 31.46
CA LEU A 35 -38.97 -11.48 32.35
C LEU A 35 -37.71 -12.13 31.72
N ARG A 36 -37.88 -13.30 31.11
CA ARG A 36 -36.75 -13.97 30.41
C ARG A 36 -36.27 -13.22 29.18
N THR A 37 -37.13 -12.62 28.39
CA THR A 37 -36.74 -11.78 27.26
C THR A 37 -35.99 -10.51 27.74
N TRP A 38 -36.51 -9.84 28.76
CA TRP A 38 -35.88 -8.66 29.34
C TRP A 38 -34.48 -8.95 29.92
N MET A 39 -34.28 -10.09 30.60
CA MET A 39 -32.96 -10.51 31.07
C MET A 39 -32.00 -10.82 29.91
N ARG A 40 -32.49 -11.50 28.85
CA ARG A 40 -31.71 -11.80 27.65
C ARG A 40 -31.29 -10.53 26.93
N ASP A 41 -32.17 -9.56 26.79
CA ASP A 41 -31.86 -8.28 26.16
C ASP A 41 -30.81 -7.48 26.93
N ARG A 42 -30.88 -7.50 28.27
CA ARG A 42 -29.84 -6.85 29.09
C ARG A 42 -28.47 -7.53 28.92
N THR A 43 -28.43 -8.85 28.95
CA THR A 43 -27.17 -9.60 28.78
C THR A 43 -26.63 -9.45 27.33
N ALA A 44 -27.49 -9.40 26.32
CA ALA A 44 -27.10 -9.16 24.95
C ALA A 44 -26.48 -7.76 24.76
N ARG A 45 -27.12 -6.72 25.35
CA ARG A 45 -26.56 -5.34 25.31
C ARG A 45 -25.23 -5.23 26.05
N ALA A 46 -25.09 -5.88 27.19
CA ALA A 46 -23.83 -5.90 27.93
C ALA A 46 -22.71 -6.60 27.15
N ARG A 47 -23.01 -7.70 26.46
CA ARG A 47 -22.07 -8.41 25.59
C ARG A 47 -21.67 -7.55 24.39
N ALA A 48 -22.63 -6.95 23.70
CA ALA A 48 -22.36 -6.06 22.58
C ALA A 48 -21.46 -4.87 22.99
N ALA A 49 -21.71 -4.27 24.15
CA ALA A 49 -20.86 -3.20 24.67
C ALA A 49 -19.44 -3.70 25.02
N ALA A 50 -19.32 -4.90 25.59
CA ALA A 50 -18.03 -5.52 25.88
C ALA A 50 -17.24 -5.85 24.60
N GLU A 51 -17.91 -6.36 23.57
CA GLU A 51 -17.29 -6.62 22.25
C GLU A 51 -16.81 -5.33 21.58
N GLN A 52 -17.60 -4.26 21.63
CA GLN A 52 -17.18 -2.95 21.12
C GLN A 52 -15.95 -2.41 21.88
N LEU A 53 -15.94 -2.50 23.20
CA LEU A 53 -14.78 -2.11 24.00
C LEU A 53 -13.54 -2.95 23.66
N ALA A 54 -13.69 -4.25 23.52
CA ALA A 54 -12.60 -5.15 23.13
C ALA A 54 -12.04 -4.82 21.74
N SER A 55 -12.91 -4.51 20.78
CA SER A 55 -12.49 -4.11 19.43
C SER A 55 -11.73 -2.78 19.44
N VAL A 56 -12.20 -1.77 20.17
CA VAL A 56 -11.53 -0.48 20.33
C VAL A 56 -10.18 -0.65 21.05
N GLN A 57 -10.14 -1.43 22.13
CA GLN A 57 -8.88 -1.70 22.83
C GLN A 57 -7.87 -2.43 21.97
N SER A 58 -8.31 -3.39 21.16
CA SER A 58 -7.43 -4.09 20.20
C SER A 58 -6.87 -3.13 19.14
N GLY A 59 -7.69 -2.19 18.66
CA GLY A 59 -7.27 -1.11 17.77
C GLY A 59 -6.20 -0.22 18.39
N ILE A 60 -6.44 0.23 19.63
CA ILE A 60 -5.49 1.07 20.38
C ILE A 60 -4.15 0.36 20.61
N ARG A 61 -4.17 -0.93 20.94
CA ARG A 61 -2.95 -1.73 21.13
C ARG A 61 -2.13 -1.88 19.84
N ARG A 62 -2.74 -1.81 18.67
CA ARG A 62 -2.05 -1.88 17.36
C ARG A 62 -1.45 -0.54 16.94
N LEU A 63 -1.93 0.58 17.47
CA LEU A 63 -1.45 1.92 17.10
C LEU A 63 0.07 2.12 17.27
N PRO A 64 0.72 1.70 18.38
CA PRO A 64 2.16 1.88 18.54
C PRO A 64 2.95 1.10 17.48
N VAL A 65 2.56 -0.15 17.20
CA VAL A 65 3.21 -0.97 16.16
C VAL A 65 3.08 -0.34 14.77
N LEU A 66 1.90 0.19 14.45
CA LEU A 66 1.68 0.89 13.18
C LEU A 66 2.50 2.19 13.10
N ARG A 67 2.59 2.95 14.20
CA ARG A 67 3.42 4.16 14.25
C ARG A 67 4.90 3.83 14.06
N GLU A 68 5.40 2.83 14.74
CA GLU A 68 6.78 2.37 14.58
C GLU A 68 7.07 1.92 13.14
N SER A 69 6.18 1.11 12.55
CA SER A 69 6.33 0.69 11.16
C SER A 69 6.33 1.86 10.17
N LEU A 70 5.52 2.90 10.43
CA LEU A 70 5.51 4.13 9.64
C LEU A 70 6.80 4.93 9.81
N LEU A 71 7.35 5.03 11.02
CA LEU A 71 8.62 5.70 11.26
C LEU A 71 9.77 5.00 10.54
N VAL A 72 9.86 3.68 10.63
CA VAL A 72 10.87 2.89 9.92
C VAL A 72 10.74 3.06 8.40
N ARG A 73 9.53 3.02 7.86
CA ARG A 73 9.30 3.24 6.42
C ARG A 73 9.67 4.67 5.99
N ARG A 74 9.34 5.67 6.81
CA ARG A 74 9.72 7.06 6.54
C ARG A 74 11.24 7.26 6.57
N ALA A 75 11.93 6.65 7.54
CA ALA A 75 13.39 6.69 7.61
C ALA A 75 14.04 6.05 6.38
N ARG A 76 13.54 4.89 5.93
CA ARG A 76 14.00 4.25 4.69
C ARG A 76 13.77 5.13 3.45
N LEU A 77 12.60 5.76 3.36
CA LEU A 77 12.31 6.68 2.25
C LEU A 77 13.19 7.92 2.29
N ALA A 78 13.49 8.47 3.47
CA ALA A 78 14.39 9.60 3.61
C ALA A 78 15.85 9.23 3.24
N ALA A 79 16.28 8.03 3.57
CA ALA A 79 17.59 7.51 3.13
C ALA A 79 17.67 7.35 1.61
N LEU A 80 16.60 6.90 0.96
CA LEU A 80 16.54 6.85 -0.51
C LEU A 80 16.56 8.24 -1.14
N ASP A 81 15.97 9.26 -0.49
CA ASP A 81 15.95 10.62 -1.02
C ASP A 81 17.35 11.27 -1.12
N SER A 82 18.34 10.79 -0.36
CA SER A 82 19.73 11.27 -0.46
C SER A 82 20.48 10.71 -1.68
N VAL A 83 20.04 9.57 -2.19
CA VAL A 83 20.68 8.86 -3.32
C VAL A 83 19.99 9.16 -4.66
N ILE A 84 18.77 9.73 -4.61
CA ILE A 84 18.01 10.07 -5.81
C ILE A 84 18.58 11.35 -6.44
N PRO A 85 18.90 11.34 -7.76
CA PRO A 85 19.36 12.52 -8.48
C PRO A 85 18.39 13.69 -8.33
N ALA A 86 18.92 14.88 -8.06
CA ALA A 86 18.13 16.09 -7.87
C ALA A 86 18.52 17.15 -8.89
N ALA A 87 17.53 17.81 -9.49
CA ALA A 87 17.71 18.96 -10.35
C ALA A 87 16.53 19.92 -10.23
N SER A 88 16.66 21.13 -10.76
CA SER A 88 15.60 22.16 -10.72
C SER A 88 14.46 21.88 -11.68
N THR A 89 14.67 21.03 -12.68
CA THR A 89 13.69 20.70 -13.73
C THR A 89 13.66 19.19 -14.00
N PRO A 90 12.55 18.64 -14.51
CA PRO A 90 12.47 17.23 -14.92
C PRO A 90 13.51 16.85 -15.96
N SER A 91 13.76 17.73 -16.95
CA SER A 91 14.79 17.53 -17.97
C SER A 91 16.19 17.55 -17.38
N GLY A 92 16.44 18.39 -16.36
CA GLY A 92 17.69 18.40 -15.62
C GLY A 92 17.96 17.08 -14.89
N VAL A 93 16.94 16.48 -14.28
CA VAL A 93 17.07 15.15 -13.68
C VAL A 93 17.43 14.11 -14.74
N ALA A 94 16.77 14.17 -15.91
CA ALA A 94 17.07 13.26 -17.00
C ALA A 94 18.51 13.40 -17.50
N ALA A 95 19.01 14.62 -17.57
CA ALA A 95 20.41 14.91 -17.95
C ALA A 95 21.41 14.34 -16.93
N VAL A 96 21.13 14.47 -15.62
CA VAL A 96 21.97 13.87 -14.58
C VAL A 96 22.00 12.35 -14.69
N VAL A 97 20.85 11.71 -14.92
CA VAL A 97 20.80 10.26 -15.13
C VAL A 97 21.58 9.86 -16.40
N ALA A 98 21.48 10.64 -17.46
CA ALA A 98 22.23 10.38 -18.68
C ALA A 98 23.74 10.45 -18.44
N SER A 99 24.24 11.48 -17.74
CA SER A 99 25.66 11.61 -17.45
C SER A 99 26.19 10.47 -16.56
N ILE A 100 25.36 9.94 -15.65
CA ILE A 100 25.71 8.75 -14.86
C ILE A 100 25.84 7.52 -15.78
N LEU A 101 24.90 7.34 -16.72
CA LEU A 101 24.95 6.23 -17.67
C LEU A 101 26.13 6.32 -18.63
N GLU A 102 26.48 7.53 -19.08
CA GLU A 102 27.68 7.78 -19.90
C GLU A 102 28.95 7.42 -19.13
N GLY A 103 29.10 7.88 -17.88
CA GLY A 103 30.25 7.53 -17.04
C GLY A 103 30.40 6.03 -16.82
N VAL A 104 29.30 5.35 -16.49
CA VAL A 104 29.31 3.90 -16.29
C VAL A 104 29.62 3.15 -17.61
N ALA A 105 29.17 3.66 -18.74
CA ALA A 105 29.49 3.07 -20.05
C ALA A 105 30.97 3.22 -20.37
N ASP A 106 31.56 4.39 -20.14
CA ASP A 106 32.97 4.65 -20.37
C ASP A 106 33.88 3.78 -19.48
N GLU A 107 33.49 3.59 -18.20
CA GLU A 107 34.20 2.70 -17.25
C GLU A 107 34.19 1.21 -17.69
N ASN A 108 33.24 0.80 -18.53
CA ASN A 108 33.09 -0.58 -18.99
C ASN A 108 33.40 -0.75 -20.47
N ASP A 109 34.10 0.19 -21.11
CA ASP A 109 34.45 0.19 -22.54
C ASP A 109 33.26 0.04 -23.49
N VAL A 110 32.10 0.56 -23.09
CA VAL A 110 30.86 0.51 -23.88
C VAL A 110 30.70 1.80 -24.68
N LYS A 111 30.62 1.71 -26.01
CA LYS A 111 30.39 2.87 -26.86
C LYS A 111 28.91 3.14 -27.06
N LEU A 112 28.42 4.20 -26.43
CA LEU A 112 27.06 4.67 -26.62
C LEU A 112 26.92 5.36 -27.96
N THR A 113 25.92 4.95 -28.76
CA THR A 113 25.62 5.53 -30.07
C THR A 113 24.34 6.37 -30.05
N THR A 114 23.43 6.06 -29.16
CA THR A 114 22.14 6.75 -29.04
C THR A 114 21.78 6.92 -27.57
N LEU A 115 21.37 8.13 -27.21
CA LEU A 115 20.89 8.48 -25.88
C LEU A 115 19.67 9.36 -26.02
N GLN A 116 18.50 8.81 -25.72
CA GLN A 116 17.22 9.52 -25.79
C GLN A 116 16.62 9.70 -24.40
N LEU A 117 16.50 10.94 -24.00
CA LEU A 117 15.95 11.34 -22.71
C LEU A 117 14.45 11.51 -22.81
N ARG A 118 13.75 10.89 -21.88
CA ARG A 118 12.30 11.04 -21.72
C ARG A 118 12.00 11.33 -20.26
N ALA A 119 11.64 12.55 -19.97
CA ALA A 119 11.14 12.93 -18.65
C ALA A 119 9.63 12.66 -18.62
N ASP A 120 9.21 11.71 -17.82
CA ASP A 120 7.79 11.46 -17.56
C ASP A 120 7.22 12.49 -16.57
N THR A 121 5.91 12.59 -16.58
CA THR A 121 5.12 13.50 -15.76
C THR A 121 5.47 13.38 -14.29
N ALA A 122 5.42 14.49 -13.55
CA ALA A 122 5.66 14.56 -12.11
C ALA A 122 4.85 13.50 -11.34
N VAL A 123 5.56 12.59 -10.72
CA VAL A 123 5.00 11.61 -9.79
C VAL A 123 4.98 12.28 -8.43
N ARG A 124 3.84 12.58 -7.84
CA ARG A 124 3.61 13.16 -6.50
C ARG A 124 4.83 13.68 -5.70
N ALA A 125 4.66 14.79 -4.99
CA ALA A 125 5.60 15.33 -4.00
C ALA A 125 7.00 15.70 -4.54
N GLY A 126 7.07 16.34 -5.72
CA GLY A 126 8.35 16.83 -6.26
C GLY A 126 9.26 15.72 -6.79
N ARG A 127 8.76 14.48 -6.93
CA ARG A 127 9.47 13.39 -7.58
C ARG A 127 9.04 13.27 -9.03
N VAL A 128 10.01 12.95 -9.90
CA VAL A 128 9.81 12.74 -11.32
C VAL A 128 10.34 11.36 -11.70
N ARG A 129 9.60 10.67 -12.58
CA ARG A 129 10.11 9.46 -13.22
C ARG A 129 10.84 9.87 -14.48
N VAL A 130 12.03 9.31 -14.65
CA VAL A 130 12.85 9.51 -15.83
C VAL A 130 13.05 8.18 -16.54
N SER A 131 12.95 8.19 -17.84
CA SER A 131 13.25 7.04 -18.68
C SER A 131 14.28 7.47 -19.72
N VAL A 132 15.37 6.73 -19.81
CA VAL A 132 16.44 6.97 -20.79
C VAL A 132 16.56 5.75 -21.66
N ARG A 133 16.41 5.94 -22.99
CA ARG A 133 16.72 4.90 -23.95
C ARG A 133 18.15 5.05 -24.38
N VAL A 134 18.90 3.96 -24.28
CA VAL A 134 20.34 3.90 -24.55
C VAL A 134 20.58 2.83 -25.61
N GLY A 135 21.24 3.20 -26.70
CA GLY A 135 21.72 2.25 -27.69
C GLY A 135 23.24 2.35 -27.81
N GLY A 136 23.90 1.21 -28.03
CA GLY A 136 25.35 1.17 -28.08
C GLY A 136 25.91 -0.09 -28.68
N VAL A 137 27.21 -0.14 -28.68
CA VAL A 137 28.02 -1.26 -29.14
C VAL A 137 29.05 -1.60 -28.06
N ALA A 138 29.13 -2.88 -27.70
CA ALA A 138 30.05 -3.38 -26.70
C ALA A 138 30.44 -4.83 -27.02
N ASP A 139 31.43 -5.34 -26.33
CA ASP A 139 31.64 -6.80 -26.23
C ASP A 139 30.72 -7.38 -25.09
N VAL A 140 30.73 -8.68 -24.95
CA VAL A 140 29.93 -9.39 -23.92
C VAL A 140 30.31 -8.94 -22.51
N SER A 141 31.63 -8.77 -22.26
CA SER A 141 32.15 -8.39 -20.93
C SER A 141 31.77 -6.95 -20.56
N GLY A 142 31.91 -6.00 -21.48
CA GLY A 142 31.54 -4.62 -21.29
C GLY A 142 30.03 -4.44 -21.06
N LEU A 143 29.20 -5.14 -21.87
CA LEU A 143 27.75 -5.10 -21.65
C LEU A 143 27.36 -5.70 -20.29
N ALA A 144 27.95 -6.81 -19.89
CA ALA A 144 27.68 -7.41 -18.59
C ALA A 144 28.17 -6.52 -17.43
N GLY A 145 29.32 -5.86 -17.59
CA GLY A 145 29.85 -4.87 -16.66
C GLY A 145 28.90 -3.67 -16.51
N LEU A 146 28.45 -3.10 -17.61
CA LEU A 146 27.49 -2.00 -17.67
C LEU A 146 26.19 -2.35 -16.93
N LEU A 147 25.60 -3.51 -17.21
CA LEU A 147 24.37 -3.96 -16.56
C LEU A 147 24.56 -4.12 -15.04
N ARG A 148 25.66 -4.75 -14.63
CA ARG A 148 26.00 -4.92 -13.21
C ARG A 148 26.19 -3.56 -12.52
N ALA A 149 26.87 -2.62 -13.15
CA ALA A 149 27.11 -1.30 -12.59
C ALA A 149 25.81 -0.48 -12.47
N ILE A 150 24.88 -0.61 -13.41
CA ILE A 150 23.53 -0.01 -13.32
C ILE A 150 22.73 -0.62 -12.17
N GLU A 151 22.77 -1.94 -11.98
CA GLU A 151 21.98 -2.62 -10.93
C GLU A 151 22.59 -2.47 -9.52
N ALA A 152 23.90 -2.47 -9.41
CA ALA A 152 24.63 -2.35 -8.15
C ALA A 152 25.03 -0.92 -7.80
N GLY A 153 24.78 0.04 -8.68
CA GLY A 153 25.15 1.46 -8.51
C GLY A 153 24.39 2.14 -7.35
N GLU A 154 24.96 3.23 -6.86
CA GLU A 154 24.34 4.02 -5.78
C GLU A 154 23.01 4.63 -6.19
N THR A 155 22.86 4.99 -7.46
CA THR A 155 21.61 5.55 -7.99
C THR A 155 20.63 4.44 -8.32
N PRO A 156 19.39 4.47 -7.79
CA PRO A 156 18.41 3.42 -8.03
C PRO A 156 17.86 3.51 -9.48
N LEU A 157 18.53 2.82 -10.38
CA LEU A 157 18.17 2.68 -11.78
C LEU A 157 17.67 1.25 -12.05
N VAL A 158 16.73 1.10 -12.97
CA VAL A 158 16.15 -0.20 -13.35
C VAL A 158 16.17 -0.34 -14.85
N VAL A 159 16.78 -1.40 -15.35
CA VAL A 159 16.69 -1.77 -16.76
C VAL A 159 15.33 -2.41 -17.00
N ARG A 160 14.54 -1.83 -17.92
CA ARG A 160 13.18 -2.32 -18.25
C ARG A 160 13.14 -3.23 -19.44
N ASP A 161 13.82 -2.80 -20.50
CA ASP A 161 13.87 -3.51 -21.77
C ASP A 161 15.33 -3.59 -22.19
N LEU A 162 15.75 -4.76 -22.61
CA LEU A 162 17.08 -4.99 -23.19
C LEU A 162 16.93 -5.82 -24.46
N ARG A 163 17.46 -5.32 -25.54
CA ARG A 163 17.58 -6.03 -26.81
C ARG A 163 19.05 -6.09 -27.19
N VAL A 164 19.53 -7.27 -27.46
CA VAL A 164 20.91 -7.50 -27.85
C VAL A 164 20.88 -8.22 -29.22
N SER A 165 21.71 -7.78 -30.12
CA SER A 165 21.87 -8.41 -31.44
C SER A 165 23.34 -8.44 -31.79
N GLN A 166 23.77 -9.51 -32.47
CA GLN A 166 25.09 -9.66 -33.02
C GLN A 166 25.03 -9.29 -34.50
N PRO A 167 25.63 -8.16 -34.91
CA PRO A 167 25.54 -7.72 -36.32
C PRO A 167 26.30 -8.61 -37.30
N GLU A 168 27.34 -9.32 -36.84
CA GLU A 168 28.18 -10.18 -37.67
C GLU A 168 28.28 -11.61 -37.09
N PRO A 169 27.22 -12.44 -37.14
CA PRO A 169 27.22 -13.75 -36.49
C PRO A 169 28.17 -14.76 -37.16
N ALA A 170 28.63 -14.49 -38.39
CA ALA A 170 29.55 -15.34 -39.13
C ALA A 170 31.00 -14.82 -39.09
N ALA A 171 31.31 -13.89 -38.20
CA ALA A 171 32.69 -13.41 -38.06
C ALA A 171 33.62 -14.54 -37.61
N PRO A 172 34.88 -14.60 -38.08
CA PRO A 172 35.84 -15.60 -37.61
C PRO A 172 36.18 -15.40 -36.15
N ASP A 173 36.46 -16.50 -35.43
CA ASP A 173 36.74 -16.52 -33.97
C ASP A 173 37.91 -15.61 -33.55
N SER A 174 38.75 -15.18 -34.48
CA SER A 174 39.87 -14.26 -34.22
C SER A 174 39.44 -12.78 -34.09
N LYS A 175 38.17 -12.44 -34.45
CA LYS A 175 37.64 -11.06 -34.31
C LYS A 175 36.91 -10.92 -33.00
N PRO A 176 37.15 -9.86 -32.22
CA PRO A 176 36.41 -9.63 -31.00
C PRO A 176 34.91 -9.52 -31.28
N GLU A 177 34.12 -10.27 -30.53
CA GLU A 177 32.67 -10.31 -30.65
C GLU A 177 32.07 -8.93 -30.33
N THR A 178 31.36 -8.36 -31.30
CA THR A 178 30.75 -7.05 -31.16
C THR A 178 29.24 -7.20 -31.09
N LEU A 179 28.66 -6.79 -29.99
CA LEU A 179 27.23 -6.77 -29.75
C LEU A 179 26.66 -5.37 -29.93
N ARG A 180 25.52 -5.28 -30.58
CA ARG A 180 24.69 -4.07 -30.57
C ARG A 180 23.57 -4.26 -29.58
N PHE A 181 23.37 -3.29 -28.73
CA PHE A 181 22.29 -3.33 -27.74
C PHE A 181 21.43 -2.07 -27.82
N ASP A 182 20.18 -2.20 -27.44
CA ASP A 182 19.21 -1.13 -27.18
C ASP A 182 18.53 -1.44 -25.87
N MET A 183 18.59 -0.54 -24.90
CA MET A 183 17.99 -0.73 -23.59
C MET A 183 17.23 0.50 -23.12
N SER A 184 16.24 0.27 -22.28
CA SER A 184 15.47 1.33 -21.61
C SER A 184 15.75 1.29 -20.12
N VAL A 185 16.33 2.35 -19.59
CA VAL A 185 16.64 2.50 -18.18
C VAL A 185 15.67 3.49 -17.55
N ALA A 186 15.03 3.09 -16.46
CA ALA A 186 14.12 3.95 -15.71
C ALA A 186 14.68 4.26 -14.32
N GLY A 187 14.51 5.49 -13.89
CA GLY A 187 14.93 5.96 -12.56
C GLY A 187 13.92 6.92 -11.96
N LEU A 188 14.13 7.23 -10.68
CA LEU A 188 13.42 8.28 -9.98
C LEU A 188 14.38 9.46 -9.76
N GLY A 189 13.87 10.68 -9.94
CA GLY A 189 14.56 11.89 -9.61
C GLY A 189 13.73 12.81 -8.73
N ARG A 190 14.37 13.78 -8.13
CA ARG A 190 13.75 14.80 -7.28
C ARG A 190 13.89 16.18 -7.92
N ILE A 191 12.78 16.90 -8.00
CA ILE A 191 12.81 18.32 -8.36
C ILE A 191 13.12 19.10 -7.09
N ALA A 192 14.31 19.71 -7.04
CA ALA A 192 14.66 20.62 -5.98
C ALA A 192 13.79 21.88 -6.10
N ALA A 193 13.09 22.26 -5.02
CA ALA A 193 12.38 23.53 -5.00
C ALA A 193 13.37 24.66 -5.28
N ARG A 194 13.06 25.51 -6.27
CA ARG A 194 13.87 26.68 -6.59
C ARG A 194 13.95 27.53 -5.33
N ARG A 195 15.13 27.66 -4.76
CA ARG A 195 15.36 28.60 -3.66
C ARG A 195 15.00 30.00 -4.18
N PRO A 196 14.08 30.73 -3.56
CA PRO A 196 13.83 32.08 -3.99
C PRO A 196 15.16 32.85 -3.88
N GLU A 197 15.64 33.37 -5.00
CA GLU A 197 16.77 34.28 -5.00
C GLU A 197 16.33 35.50 -4.18
N THR A 198 16.98 35.71 -3.04
CA THR A 198 16.87 36.92 -2.26
C THR A 198 17.46 38.02 -3.15
N ARG A 199 16.58 38.81 -3.78
CA ARG A 199 17.01 40.05 -4.43
C ARG A 199 17.50 41.01 -3.33
N GLU A 200 18.78 41.23 -3.25
CA GLU A 200 19.38 42.43 -2.63
C GLU A 200 19.13 43.65 -3.50
#